data_2382bad47e8cb1f60323d9bd56498703
#
_entry.id   2382bad47e8cb1f60323d9bd56498703
#
_cell.length_a   1.000
_cell.length_b   1.000
_cell.length_c   1.000
_cell.angle_alpha   90.00
_cell.angle_beta   90.00
_cell.angle_gamma   90.00
#
_symmetry.space_group_name_H-M   'P 1'
#
loop_
_entity.id
_entity.type
_entity.pdbx_description
1 polymer ?
#
loop_
_entity_poly.entity_id
_entity_poly.type
_entity_poly.pdbx_seq_one_letter_code
_entity_poly.pdbx_strand_id
1 'polypeptide(L)'
;MKGFERLLRWAERFGPLRCAGVEGTSSYGAGLTRHLGAKGIEVLEVERPERQRRSSRRNLQKSDPSDAERAARAVVAGEASGVPKSADGTVEMIKALRAARRCAIKARTQAAN
;
A
#
# COMPACT_ATOMS: atom_id res chain seq x y z
N MET A 1 4.68 8.54 -10.14
CA MET A 1 5.88 7.78 -10.57
C MET A 1 7.19 8.38 -10.05
N LYS A 2 7.44 9.69 -10.18
CA LYS A 2 8.69 10.33 -9.68
C LYS A 2 8.97 10.09 -8.17
N GLY A 3 7.94 9.95 -7.33
CA GLY A 3 8.09 9.69 -5.89
C GLY A 3 8.64 8.30 -5.57
N PHE A 4 8.17 7.27 -6.24
CA PHE A 4 8.63 5.89 -6.02
C PHE A 4 10.07 5.68 -6.49
N GLU A 5 10.47 6.31 -7.60
CA GLU A 5 11.86 6.29 -8.06
C GLU A 5 12.81 7.00 -7.07
N ARG A 6 12.36 8.08 -6.45
CA ARG A 6 13.15 8.77 -5.42
C ARG A 6 13.32 7.92 -4.17
N LEU A 7 12.23 7.25 -3.74
CA LEU A 7 12.24 6.34 -2.61
C LEU A 7 13.21 5.17 -2.87
N LEU A 8 13.12 4.55 -4.03
CA LEU A 8 13.99 3.44 -4.41
C LEU A 8 15.46 3.85 -4.40
N ARG A 9 15.81 4.93 -5.09
CA ARG A 9 17.19 5.46 -5.09
C ARG A 9 17.70 5.83 -3.70
N TRP A 10 16.83 6.31 -2.83
CA TRP A 10 17.20 6.58 -1.44
C TRP A 10 17.51 5.27 -0.71
N ALA A 11 16.68 4.24 -0.84
CA ALA A 11 16.88 2.95 -0.20
C ALA A 11 18.16 2.24 -0.68
N GLU A 12 18.44 2.28 -1.98
CA GLU A 12 19.63 1.69 -2.60
C GLU A 12 20.95 2.28 -2.11
N ARG A 13 20.93 3.48 -1.52
CA ARG A 13 22.14 4.07 -0.87
C ARG A 13 22.60 3.28 0.36
N PHE A 14 21.76 2.49 0.96
CA PHE A 14 22.07 1.67 2.12
C PHE A 14 22.46 0.22 1.76
N GLY A 15 22.37 -0.12 0.48
CA GLY A 15 22.69 -1.45 -0.04
C GLY A 15 21.63 -1.97 -1.01
N PRO A 16 21.83 -3.17 -1.56
CA PRO A 16 20.87 -3.76 -2.49
C PRO A 16 19.54 -4.07 -1.80
N LEU A 17 18.46 -3.50 -2.31
CA LEU A 17 17.12 -3.74 -1.79
C LEU A 17 16.59 -5.07 -2.34
N ARG A 18 16.43 -6.06 -1.48
CA ARG A 18 15.96 -7.41 -1.84
C ARG A 18 14.46 -7.58 -1.59
N CYS A 19 13.97 -7.01 -0.49
CA CYS A 19 12.61 -7.17 -0.04
C CYS A 19 12.07 -5.88 0.57
N ALA A 20 10.77 -5.65 0.46
CA ALA A 20 10.10 -4.50 1.04
C ALA A 20 8.79 -4.91 1.71
N GLY A 21 8.58 -4.48 2.95
CA GLY A 21 7.30 -4.58 3.65
C GLY A 21 6.38 -3.43 3.26
N VAL A 22 5.19 -3.72 2.77
CA VAL A 22 4.21 -2.71 2.36
C VAL A 22 2.86 -2.98 3.03
N GLU A 23 2.29 -1.97 3.68
CA GLU A 23 0.94 -2.03 4.21
C GLU A 23 -0.09 -1.68 3.13
N GLY A 24 -1.23 -2.38 3.13
CA GLY A 24 -2.34 -2.07 2.25
C GLY A 24 -2.00 -2.21 0.76
N THR A 25 -1.35 -3.29 0.40
CA THR A 25 -0.90 -3.61 -0.97
C THR A 25 -2.03 -3.62 -2.00
N SER A 26 -3.26 -3.87 -1.57
CA SER A 26 -4.46 -3.83 -2.42
C SER A 26 -5.16 -2.46 -2.47
N SER A 27 -4.62 -1.44 -1.80
CA SER A 27 -5.21 -0.10 -1.71
C SER A 27 -4.16 1.01 -1.89
N TYR A 28 -3.79 1.68 -0.81
CA TYR A 28 -2.81 2.78 -0.87
C TYR A 28 -1.41 2.34 -1.28
N GLY A 29 -0.99 1.14 -0.87
CA GLY A 29 0.30 0.55 -1.24
C GLY A 29 0.36 -0.06 -2.65
N ALA A 30 -0.76 -0.20 -3.35
CA ALA A 30 -0.82 -0.92 -4.63
C ALA A 30 0.10 -0.35 -5.72
N GLY A 31 0.23 0.97 -5.78
CA GLY A 31 1.12 1.64 -6.73
C GLY A 31 2.59 1.35 -6.47
N LEU A 32 3.00 1.43 -5.20
CA LEU A 32 4.34 1.09 -4.75
C LEU A 32 4.66 -0.38 -4.97
N THR A 33 3.73 -1.27 -4.60
CA THR A 33 3.86 -2.73 -4.79
C THR A 33 4.16 -3.08 -6.26
N ARG A 34 3.37 -2.54 -7.21
CA ARG A 34 3.61 -2.77 -8.64
C ARG A 34 4.94 -2.20 -9.11
N HIS A 35 5.31 -1.02 -8.62
CA HIS A 35 6.57 -0.39 -8.99
C HIS A 35 7.78 -1.21 -8.53
N LEU A 36 7.79 -1.67 -7.29
CA LEU A 36 8.86 -2.50 -6.72
C LEU A 36 8.92 -3.87 -7.40
N GLY A 37 7.78 -4.52 -7.60
CA GLY A 37 7.70 -5.80 -8.31
C GLY A 37 8.22 -5.72 -9.75
N ALA A 38 7.91 -4.64 -10.48
CA ALA A 38 8.47 -4.40 -11.82
C ALA A 38 10.00 -4.22 -11.84
N LYS A 39 10.61 -3.91 -10.69
CA LYS A 39 12.07 -3.82 -10.49
C LYS A 39 12.68 -5.12 -9.95
N GLY A 40 11.89 -6.18 -9.81
CA GLY A 40 12.34 -7.46 -9.27
C GLY A 40 12.56 -7.47 -7.76
N ILE A 41 12.02 -6.49 -7.03
CA ILE A 41 12.08 -6.41 -5.58
C ILE A 41 10.90 -7.19 -5.01
N GLU A 42 11.18 -8.14 -4.12
CA GLU A 42 10.13 -8.88 -3.42
C GLU A 42 9.33 -7.95 -2.52
N VAL A 43 8.01 -8.03 -2.60
CA VAL A 43 7.12 -7.25 -1.74
C VAL A 43 6.32 -8.18 -0.86
N LEU A 44 6.38 -7.95 0.44
CA LEU A 44 5.58 -8.66 1.44
C LEU A 44 4.51 -7.73 2.01
N GLU A 45 3.28 -8.23 2.12
CA GLU A 45 2.20 -7.49 2.77
C GLU A 45 2.38 -7.55 4.29
N VAL A 46 2.43 -6.38 4.92
CA VAL A 46 2.47 -6.25 6.36
C VAL A 46 1.07 -5.97 6.86
N GLU A 47 0.54 -6.87 7.68
CA GLU A 47 -0.77 -6.69 8.29
C GLU A 47 -0.73 -5.65 9.41
N ARG A 48 -1.78 -4.83 9.47
CA ARG A 48 -1.98 -3.93 10.61
C ARG A 48 -2.49 -4.74 11.80
N PRO A 49 -1.88 -4.67 12.98
CA PRO A 49 -2.41 -5.28 14.19
C PRO A 49 -3.85 -4.80 14.44
N GLU A 50 -4.75 -5.72 14.77
CA GLU A 50 -6.18 -5.40 15.02
C GLU A 50 -6.41 -4.31 16.07
N ARG A 51 -5.54 -4.23 17.08
CA ARG A 51 -5.57 -3.16 18.10
C ARG A 51 -5.45 -1.77 17.52
N GLN A 52 -4.72 -1.58 16.41
CA GLN A 52 -4.56 -0.27 15.77
C GLN A 52 -5.77 0.11 14.90
N ARG A 53 -6.56 -0.88 14.40
CA ARG A 53 -7.80 -0.60 13.69
C ARG A 53 -8.84 0.10 14.59
N ARG A 54 -8.86 -0.19 15.87
CA ARG A 54 -9.78 0.41 16.85
C ARG A 54 -9.27 1.71 17.48
N SER A 55 -7.96 1.96 17.45
CA SER A 55 -7.31 3.12 18.08
C SER A 55 -7.12 4.34 17.18
N SER A 56 -7.57 4.30 15.92
CA SER A 56 -7.42 5.40 14.95
C SER A 56 -7.97 6.76 15.39
N ARG A 57 -8.79 6.80 16.44
CA ARG A 57 -9.39 8.05 16.96
C ARG A 57 -8.62 8.68 18.13
N ARG A 58 -7.59 8.05 18.69
CA ARG A 58 -6.93 8.51 19.94
C ARG A 58 -5.41 8.64 19.91
N ASN A 59 -4.71 8.28 18.83
CA ASN A 59 -3.24 8.34 18.83
C ASN A 59 -2.70 9.50 17.98
N LEU A 60 -2.42 10.60 18.67
CA LEU A 60 -1.65 11.76 18.19
C LEU A 60 -0.17 11.47 17.93
N GLN A 61 0.33 10.22 18.16
CA GLN A 61 1.74 9.83 18.00
C GLN A 61 1.98 8.90 16.81
N LYS A 62 1.03 8.76 15.90
CA LYS A 62 1.22 7.97 14.71
C LYS A 62 2.03 8.79 13.69
N SER A 63 3.29 8.39 13.47
CA SER A 63 4.13 9.02 12.45
C SER A 63 4.45 8.02 11.33
N ASP A 64 4.49 8.50 10.10
CA ASP A 64 4.88 7.67 8.94
C ASP A 64 6.23 6.97 9.12
N PRO A 65 7.27 7.60 9.73
CA PRO A 65 8.52 6.92 10.02
C PRO A 65 8.37 5.71 10.96
N SER A 66 7.54 5.79 12.00
CA SER A 66 7.33 4.67 12.93
C SER A 66 6.59 3.51 12.27
N ASP A 67 5.65 3.80 11.37
CA ASP A 67 4.94 2.77 10.62
C ASP A 67 5.88 2.09 9.61
N ALA A 68 6.75 2.83 8.95
CA ALA A 68 7.77 2.29 8.04
C ALA A 68 8.80 1.42 8.77
N GLU A 69 9.29 1.85 9.94
CA GLU A 69 10.21 1.07 10.77
C GLU A 69 9.58 -0.24 11.22
N ARG A 70 8.34 -0.21 11.68
CA ARG A 70 7.60 -1.40 12.08
C ARG A 70 7.43 -2.37 10.93
N ALA A 71 7.07 -1.90 9.73
CA ALA A 71 6.96 -2.72 8.54
C ALA A 71 8.30 -3.40 8.19
N ALA A 72 9.41 -2.66 8.26
CA ALA A 72 10.73 -3.21 8.02
C ALA A 72 11.11 -4.28 9.07
N ARG A 73 10.84 -4.04 10.36
CA ARG A 73 11.08 -5.01 11.43
C ARG A 73 10.26 -6.29 11.26
N ALA A 74 8.99 -6.19 10.86
CA ALA A 74 8.12 -7.34 10.59
C ALA A 74 8.67 -8.23 9.46
N VAL A 75 9.23 -7.62 8.41
CA VAL A 75 9.90 -8.36 7.32
C VAL A 75 11.14 -9.08 7.84
N VAL A 76 12.01 -8.40 8.59
CA VAL A 76 13.25 -8.98 9.14
C VAL A 76 12.95 -10.11 10.14
N ALA A 77 11.90 -9.97 10.93
CA ALA A 77 11.45 -10.98 11.88
C ALA A 77 10.74 -12.20 11.22
N GLY A 78 10.46 -12.13 9.91
CA GLY A 78 9.70 -13.18 9.21
C GLY A 78 8.19 -13.19 9.55
N GLU A 79 7.69 -12.14 10.18
CA GLU A 79 6.27 -11.99 10.54
C GLU A 79 5.41 -11.51 9.35
N ALA A 80 6.03 -10.92 8.33
CA ALA A 80 5.38 -10.51 7.10
C ALA A 80 5.41 -11.68 6.11
N SER A 81 4.31 -12.40 5.98
CA SER A 81 4.19 -13.56 5.08
C SER A 81 3.14 -13.37 3.98
N GLY A 82 2.44 -12.24 3.98
CA GLY A 82 1.41 -11.96 2.99
C GLY A 82 2.01 -11.69 1.61
N VAL A 83 1.65 -12.52 0.62
CA VAL A 83 1.96 -12.23 -0.78
C VAL A 83 0.95 -11.20 -1.28
N PRO A 84 1.40 -10.03 -1.78
CA PRO A 84 0.49 -9.04 -2.33
C PRO A 84 -0.36 -9.64 -3.46
N LYS A 85 -1.65 -9.38 -3.44
CA LYS A 85 -2.51 -9.73 -4.57
C LYS A 85 -2.10 -8.91 -5.77
N SER A 86 -2.01 -9.53 -6.95
CA SER A 86 -1.62 -8.85 -8.20
C SER A 86 -2.52 -7.65 -8.55
N ALA A 87 -3.75 -7.67 -8.06
CA ALA A 87 -4.75 -6.60 -8.25
C ALA A 87 -4.98 -6.22 -9.74
N ASP A 88 -4.79 -7.18 -10.64
CA ASP A 88 -4.90 -7.03 -12.11
C ASP A 88 -5.97 -7.95 -12.73
N GLY A 89 -6.67 -8.73 -11.89
CA GLY A 89 -7.69 -9.67 -12.34
C GLY A 89 -9.06 -9.03 -12.60
N THR A 90 -9.97 -9.85 -13.15
CA THR A 90 -11.36 -9.47 -13.47
C THR A 90 -12.11 -8.84 -12.29
N VAL A 91 -11.84 -9.29 -11.07
CA VAL A 91 -12.45 -8.73 -9.85
C VAL A 91 -12.04 -7.27 -9.64
N GLU A 92 -10.77 -6.93 -9.89
CA GLU A 92 -10.29 -5.56 -9.77
C GLU A 92 -10.85 -4.66 -10.89
N MET A 93 -11.02 -5.19 -12.08
CA MET A 93 -11.71 -4.49 -13.17
C MET A 93 -13.16 -4.17 -12.78
N ILE A 94 -13.89 -5.12 -12.21
CA ILE A 94 -15.27 -4.92 -11.73
C ILE A 94 -15.29 -3.87 -10.61
N LYS A 95 -14.34 -3.90 -9.67
CA LYS A 95 -14.23 -2.88 -8.61
C LYS A 95 -14.01 -1.49 -9.19
N ALA A 96 -13.13 -1.35 -10.19
CA ALA A 96 -12.86 -0.07 -10.86
C ALA A 96 -14.12 0.47 -11.57
N LEU A 97 -14.83 -0.38 -12.30
CA LEU A 97 -16.09 -0.02 -12.97
C LEU A 97 -17.18 0.41 -11.98
N ARG A 98 -17.31 -0.32 -10.84
CA ARG A 98 -18.24 0.07 -9.78
C ARG A 98 -17.87 1.40 -9.13
N ALA A 99 -16.58 1.69 -8.96
CA ALA A 99 -16.12 2.97 -8.44
C ALA A 99 -16.45 4.10 -9.42
N ALA A 100 -16.14 3.94 -10.70
CA ALA A 100 -16.48 4.89 -11.75
C ALA A 100 -17.98 5.18 -11.82
N ARG A 101 -18.82 4.12 -11.80
CA ARG A 101 -20.29 4.27 -11.77
C ARG A 101 -20.75 5.07 -10.54
N ARG A 102 -20.23 4.80 -9.35
CA ARG A 102 -20.59 5.58 -8.14
C ARG A 102 -20.22 7.05 -8.27
N CYS A 103 -19.02 7.34 -8.80
CA CYS A 103 -18.58 8.70 -9.05
C CYS A 103 -19.50 9.42 -10.05
N ALA A 104 -19.87 8.76 -11.14
CA ALA A 104 -20.80 9.32 -12.15
C ALA A 104 -22.18 9.61 -11.57
N ILE A 105 -22.73 8.68 -10.77
CA ILE A 105 -24.02 8.88 -10.10
C ILE A 105 -23.95 10.07 -9.15
N LYS A 106 -22.87 10.17 -8.34
CA LYS A 106 -22.68 11.28 -7.42
C LYS A 106 -22.58 12.62 -8.15
N ALA A 107 -21.79 12.67 -9.23
CA ALA A 107 -21.66 13.88 -10.05
C ALA A 107 -23.00 14.31 -10.65
N ARG A 108 -23.77 13.35 -11.21
CA ARG A 108 -25.11 13.64 -11.75
C ARG A 108 -26.05 14.20 -10.69
N THR A 109 -26.07 13.61 -9.49
CA THR A 109 -26.94 14.08 -8.40
C THR A 109 -26.54 15.50 -7.95
N GLN A 110 -25.24 15.78 -7.89
CA GLN A 110 -24.74 17.12 -7.53
C GLN A 110 -25.06 18.17 -8.59
N ALA A 111 -25.07 17.78 -9.86
CA ALA A 111 -25.41 18.70 -10.95
C ALA A 111 -26.93 18.97 -11.08
N ALA A 112 -27.77 18.11 -10.50
CA ALA A 112 -29.23 18.24 -10.53
C ALA A 112 -29.81 19.00 -9.31
N ASN A 113 -28.99 19.30 -8.30
CA ASN A 113 -29.34 20.10 -7.13
C ASN A 113 -28.78 21.52 -7.25
#